data_f0266ac596e947d8e28bb77013d87b99
#
_entry.id   f0266ac596e947d8e28bb77013d87b99
#
_cell.length_a   1.000
_cell.length_b   1.000
_cell.length_c   1.000
_cell.angle_alpha   90.00
_cell.angle_beta   90.00
_cell.angle_gamma   90.00
#
_symmetry.space_group_name_H-M   'P 1'
#
loop_
_entity.id
_entity.type
_entity.pdbx_description
1 polymer ?
#
loop_
_entity_poly.entity_id
_entity_poly.type
_entity_poly.pdbx_seq_one_letter_code
_entity_poly.pdbx_strand_id
1 'polypeptide(L)'
;QFMNSITENLNHIHSSIDSAVDNCKRDENSVKLLCVSKTKPKEMVIEAYNDGERHFGESYAVEASEKIEQLKELGYNDIVWHFIGPIQKNKTKLIATHFDIVESVDRVIVAKRLDEQRPDNLKPLEVLIQVNISDESQKSGCAIADIDELIKEIQSLKKLKLRGFMGIGKDTDSREEIQKEFAQLKNLFDK
;
A
#
# COMPACT_ATOMS: atom_id res chain seq x y z
N GLN A 1 -5.15 -27.88 -15.35
CA GLN A 1 -5.77 -26.58 -15.05
C GLN A 1 -4.93 -25.51 -15.76
N PHE A 2 -5.46 -24.92 -16.84
CA PHE A 2 -4.78 -23.84 -17.51
C PHE A 2 -4.76 -22.62 -16.57
N MET A 3 -3.58 -22.13 -16.22
CA MET A 3 -3.46 -20.87 -15.49
C MET A 3 -3.81 -19.73 -16.45
N ASN A 4 -4.70 -18.84 -16.02
CA ASN A 4 -5.02 -17.64 -16.76
C ASN A 4 -3.76 -16.76 -16.87
N SER A 5 -3.63 -16.03 -17.98
CA SER A 5 -2.55 -15.06 -18.14
C SER A 5 -2.73 -13.87 -17.18
N ILE A 6 -1.68 -13.10 -16.96
CA ILE A 6 -1.76 -11.85 -16.17
C ILE A 6 -2.79 -10.91 -16.79
N THR A 7 -2.81 -10.77 -18.10
CA THR A 7 -3.79 -9.95 -18.83
C THR A 7 -5.23 -10.37 -18.55
N GLU A 8 -5.52 -11.66 -18.62
CA GLU A 8 -6.86 -12.18 -18.32
C GLU A 8 -7.27 -11.92 -16.87
N ASN A 9 -6.37 -12.15 -15.93
CA ASN A 9 -6.60 -11.88 -14.51
C ASN A 9 -6.86 -10.41 -14.23
N LEU A 10 -6.07 -9.50 -14.82
CA LEU A 10 -6.25 -8.06 -14.69
C LEU A 10 -7.59 -7.61 -15.26
N ASN A 11 -7.96 -8.09 -16.44
CA ASN A 11 -9.26 -7.77 -17.05
C ASN A 11 -10.42 -8.20 -16.15
N HIS A 12 -10.33 -9.39 -15.56
CA HIS A 12 -11.36 -9.90 -14.65
C HIS A 12 -11.47 -9.02 -13.39
N ILE A 13 -10.33 -8.66 -12.78
CA ILE A 13 -10.31 -7.81 -11.58
C ILE A 13 -10.85 -6.42 -11.88
N HIS A 14 -10.43 -5.79 -12.96
CA HIS A 14 -10.92 -4.48 -13.36
C HIS A 14 -12.43 -4.49 -13.61
N SER A 15 -12.95 -5.53 -14.26
CA SER A 15 -14.41 -5.69 -14.45
C SER A 15 -15.14 -5.81 -13.10
N SER A 16 -14.58 -6.53 -12.14
CA SER A 16 -15.17 -6.66 -10.80
C SER A 16 -15.17 -5.33 -10.04
N ILE A 17 -14.10 -4.55 -10.15
CA ILE A 17 -14.01 -3.21 -9.54
C ILE A 17 -15.05 -2.28 -10.17
N ASP A 18 -15.13 -2.24 -11.49
CA ASP A 18 -16.08 -1.39 -12.22
C ASP A 18 -17.52 -1.72 -11.84
N SER A 19 -17.87 -2.99 -11.74
CA SER A 19 -19.19 -3.43 -11.30
C SER A 19 -19.50 -3.00 -9.87
N ALA A 20 -18.53 -3.09 -8.96
CA ALA A 20 -18.69 -2.65 -7.57
C ALA A 20 -18.86 -1.12 -7.47
N VAL A 21 -18.09 -0.37 -8.23
CA VAL A 21 -18.18 1.11 -8.30
C VAL A 21 -19.58 1.53 -8.80
N ASP A 22 -20.06 0.91 -9.86
CA ASP A 22 -21.39 1.18 -10.41
C ASP A 22 -22.51 0.82 -9.41
N ASN A 23 -22.43 -0.35 -8.79
CA ASN A 23 -23.42 -0.80 -7.81
C ASN A 23 -23.49 0.11 -6.58
N CYS A 24 -22.36 0.70 -6.18
CA CYS A 24 -22.28 1.63 -5.06
C CYS A 24 -22.50 3.09 -5.46
N LYS A 25 -22.74 3.38 -6.74
CA LYS A 25 -22.88 4.72 -7.28
C LYS A 25 -21.73 5.66 -6.92
N ARG A 26 -20.53 5.12 -6.95
CA ARG A 26 -19.30 5.88 -6.75
C ARG A 26 -18.84 6.49 -8.06
N ASP A 27 -18.00 7.53 -7.96
CA ASP A 27 -17.38 8.12 -9.13
C ASP A 27 -16.51 7.11 -9.87
N GLU A 28 -16.58 7.15 -11.19
CA GLU A 28 -15.68 6.38 -12.05
C GLU A 28 -14.23 6.68 -11.69
N ASN A 29 -13.40 5.67 -11.67
CA ASN A 29 -11.97 5.78 -11.27
C ASN A 29 -11.72 6.17 -9.80
N SER A 30 -12.73 6.13 -8.93
CA SER A 30 -12.56 6.39 -7.49
C SER A 30 -11.84 5.25 -6.76
N VAL A 31 -11.77 4.07 -7.35
CA VAL A 31 -11.09 2.88 -6.81
C VAL A 31 -9.94 2.52 -7.75
N LYS A 32 -8.73 2.39 -7.19
CA LYS A 32 -7.54 2.01 -7.94
C LYS A 32 -7.08 0.62 -7.53
N LEU A 33 -6.62 -0.15 -8.51
CA LEU A 33 -5.99 -1.44 -8.26
C LEU A 33 -4.51 -1.24 -7.90
N LEU A 34 -4.08 -1.90 -6.84
CA LEU A 34 -2.67 -2.07 -6.50
C LEU A 34 -2.27 -3.51 -6.83
N CYS A 35 -1.34 -3.67 -7.77
CA CYS A 35 -0.83 -4.98 -8.13
C CYS A 35 0.25 -5.43 -7.15
N VAL A 36 -0.02 -6.48 -6.39
CA VAL A 36 0.96 -7.02 -5.44
C VAL A 36 1.95 -7.90 -6.19
N SER A 37 3.22 -7.50 -6.20
CA SER A 37 4.32 -8.13 -6.93
C SER A 37 5.38 -8.78 -6.05
N LYS A 38 5.17 -8.79 -4.73
CA LYS A 38 6.09 -9.45 -3.79
C LYS A 38 6.31 -10.92 -4.20
N THR A 39 7.55 -11.38 -4.09
CA THR A 39 7.99 -12.73 -4.46
C THR A 39 7.86 -13.07 -5.95
N LYS A 40 7.47 -12.14 -6.79
CA LYS A 40 7.35 -12.33 -8.23
C LYS A 40 8.54 -11.71 -8.98
N PRO A 41 8.99 -12.32 -10.08
CA PRO A 41 10.10 -11.76 -10.85
C PRO A 41 9.69 -10.48 -11.58
N LYS A 42 10.68 -9.65 -11.90
CA LYS A 42 10.46 -8.38 -12.61
C LYS A 42 9.75 -8.53 -13.94
N GLU A 43 9.89 -9.68 -14.61
CA GLU A 43 9.22 -9.98 -15.87
C GLU A 43 7.70 -9.97 -15.74
N MET A 44 7.16 -10.42 -14.59
CA MET A 44 5.73 -10.35 -14.31
C MET A 44 5.27 -8.91 -14.06
N VAL A 45 6.09 -8.08 -13.44
CA VAL A 45 5.82 -6.64 -13.33
C VAL A 45 5.76 -5.99 -14.70
N ILE A 46 6.69 -6.33 -15.60
CA ILE A 46 6.72 -5.81 -16.96
C ILE A 46 5.45 -6.21 -17.74
N GLU A 47 4.99 -7.45 -17.61
CA GLU A 47 3.73 -7.87 -18.24
C GLU A 47 2.55 -7.01 -17.78
N ALA A 48 2.38 -6.83 -16.47
CA ALA A 48 1.31 -6.00 -15.92
C ALA A 48 1.47 -4.53 -16.34
N TYR A 49 2.69 -4.02 -16.38
CA TYR A 49 3.00 -2.67 -16.86
C TYR A 49 2.58 -2.47 -18.33
N ASN A 50 2.87 -3.45 -19.16
CA ASN A 50 2.48 -3.41 -20.58
C ASN A 50 0.94 -3.45 -20.77
N ASP A 51 0.21 -3.98 -19.81
CA ASP A 51 -1.25 -3.96 -19.76
C ASP A 51 -1.83 -2.65 -19.18
N GLY A 52 -0.97 -1.69 -18.83
CA GLY A 52 -1.38 -0.37 -18.35
C GLY A 52 -1.26 -0.15 -16.86
N GLU A 53 -0.82 -1.15 -16.09
CA GLU A 53 -0.66 -1.01 -14.64
C GLU A 53 0.57 -0.17 -14.30
N ARG A 54 0.44 0.68 -13.25
CA ARG A 54 1.52 1.58 -12.80
C ARG A 54 1.78 1.50 -11.30
N HIS A 55 0.86 0.94 -10.51
CA HIS A 55 0.95 0.84 -9.06
C HIS A 55 1.24 -0.58 -8.65
N PHE A 56 2.38 -0.79 -7.98
CA PHE A 56 2.83 -2.11 -7.56
C PHE A 56 3.16 -2.11 -6.06
N GLY A 57 2.77 -3.19 -5.38
CA GLY A 57 2.96 -3.38 -3.95
C GLY A 57 4.00 -4.44 -3.61
N GLU A 58 4.93 -4.09 -2.73
CA GLU A 58 6.01 -4.96 -2.27
C GLU A 58 6.04 -5.00 -0.74
N SER A 59 6.51 -6.12 -0.18
CA SER A 59 6.54 -6.34 1.27
C SER A 59 7.92 -6.63 1.83
N TYR A 60 8.91 -6.90 0.98
CA TYR A 60 10.26 -7.29 1.38
C TYR A 60 11.25 -6.26 0.85
N ALA A 61 11.82 -5.46 1.76
CA ALA A 61 12.59 -4.27 1.41
C ALA A 61 13.83 -4.57 0.54
N VAL A 62 14.57 -5.63 0.83
CA VAL A 62 15.78 -5.98 0.07
C VAL A 62 15.42 -6.47 -1.32
N GLU A 63 14.54 -7.46 -1.43
CA GLU A 63 14.04 -7.97 -2.72
C GLU A 63 13.48 -6.85 -3.57
N ALA A 64 12.64 -6.00 -2.98
CA ALA A 64 11.99 -4.91 -3.69
C ALA A 64 13.00 -3.87 -4.18
N SER A 65 13.97 -3.49 -3.36
CA SER A 65 14.97 -2.49 -3.76
C SER A 65 15.75 -2.94 -4.98
N GLU A 66 16.17 -4.19 -5.04
CA GLU A 66 16.87 -4.77 -6.18
C GLU A 66 15.99 -4.79 -7.44
N LYS A 67 14.74 -5.23 -7.28
CA LYS A 67 13.76 -5.26 -8.37
C LYS A 67 13.47 -3.86 -8.93
N ILE A 68 13.27 -2.88 -8.06
CA ILE A 68 13.00 -1.49 -8.43
C ILE A 68 14.19 -0.91 -9.21
N GLU A 69 15.41 -1.13 -8.74
CA GLU A 69 16.62 -0.64 -9.42
C GLU A 69 16.78 -1.25 -10.81
N GLN A 70 16.61 -2.56 -10.92
CA GLN A 70 16.67 -3.26 -12.20
C GLN A 70 15.61 -2.72 -13.20
N LEU A 71 14.39 -2.49 -12.75
CA LEU A 71 13.32 -1.95 -13.59
C LEU A 71 13.60 -0.51 -14.02
N LYS A 72 14.17 0.31 -13.15
CA LYS A 72 14.61 1.66 -13.50
C LYS A 72 15.72 1.66 -14.56
N GLU A 73 16.70 0.78 -14.43
CA GLU A 73 17.77 0.60 -15.42
C GLU A 73 17.21 0.18 -16.80
N LEU A 74 16.12 -0.59 -16.81
CA LEU A 74 15.43 -0.99 -18.04
C LEU A 74 14.49 0.10 -18.59
N GLY A 75 14.36 1.25 -17.93
CA GLY A 75 13.58 2.38 -18.40
C GLY A 75 12.15 2.47 -17.87
N TYR A 76 11.75 1.62 -16.95
CA TYR A 76 10.41 1.65 -16.30
C TYR A 76 10.42 2.64 -15.15
N ASN A 77 10.42 3.95 -15.45
CA ASN A 77 10.63 5.02 -14.46
C ASN A 77 9.33 5.63 -13.92
N ASP A 78 8.18 5.28 -14.47
CA ASP A 78 6.86 5.82 -14.11
C ASP A 78 6.03 4.86 -13.26
N ILE A 79 6.64 3.82 -12.72
CA ILE A 79 6.00 2.94 -11.74
C ILE A 79 5.92 3.66 -10.39
N VAL A 80 4.76 3.59 -9.76
CA VAL A 80 4.55 4.05 -8.39
C VAL A 80 4.67 2.85 -7.45
N TRP A 81 5.70 2.86 -6.62
CA TRP A 81 6.02 1.75 -5.72
C TRP A 81 5.42 1.96 -4.34
N HIS A 82 4.63 0.99 -3.91
CA HIS A 82 4.00 0.96 -2.59
C HIS A 82 4.66 -0.11 -1.70
N PHE A 83 5.10 0.28 -0.52
CA PHE A 83 5.51 -0.67 0.50
C PHE A 83 4.29 -1.00 1.37
N ILE A 84 3.89 -2.27 1.40
CA ILE A 84 2.65 -2.73 2.03
C ILE A 84 2.86 -3.75 3.14
N GLY A 85 4.09 -4.13 3.41
CA GLY A 85 4.44 -5.12 4.45
C GLY A 85 4.80 -4.49 5.80
N PRO A 86 4.94 -5.32 6.84
CA PRO A 86 5.43 -4.86 8.12
C PRO A 86 6.82 -4.19 8.01
N ILE A 87 7.00 -3.09 8.71
CA ILE A 87 8.24 -2.31 8.62
C ILE A 87 9.18 -2.68 9.76
N GLN A 88 10.30 -3.29 9.42
CA GLN A 88 11.40 -3.49 10.35
C GLN A 88 12.24 -2.22 10.48
N LYS A 89 12.62 -1.86 11.70
CA LYS A 89 13.41 -0.64 11.96
C LYS A 89 14.72 -0.56 11.17
N ASN A 90 15.38 -1.69 10.96
CA ASN A 90 16.64 -1.76 10.21
C ASN A 90 16.46 -1.72 8.68
N LYS A 91 15.25 -1.65 8.19
CA LYS A 91 14.91 -1.58 6.75
C LYS A 91 14.35 -0.23 6.33
N THR A 92 14.13 0.69 7.25
CA THR A 92 13.51 2.00 6.97
C THR A 92 14.30 2.82 5.95
N LYS A 93 15.62 2.73 5.93
CA LYS A 93 16.45 3.45 4.94
C LYS A 93 16.20 2.95 3.52
N LEU A 94 16.15 1.64 3.31
CA LEU A 94 15.83 1.07 1.99
C LEU A 94 14.44 1.49 1.53
N ILE A 95 13.48 1.46 2.44
CA ILE A 95 12.09 1.85 2.14
C ILE A 95 12.01 3.33 1.81
N ALA A 96 12.61 4.20 2.62
CA ALA A 96 12.62 5.65 2.40
C ALA A 96 13.33 6.06 1.10
N THR A 97 14.27 5.25 0.63
CA THR A 97 15.04 5.55 -0.58
C THR A 97 14.33 5.10 -1.86
N HIS A 98 13.60 3.99 -1.84
CA HIS A 98 13.12 3.33 -3.06
C HIS A 98 11.63 3.46 -3.31
N PHE A 99 10.83 3.77 -2.29
CA PHE A 99 9.38 3.75 -2.40
C PHE A 99 8.77 5.15 -2.54
N ASP A 100 7.60 5.21 -3.18
CA ASP A 100 6.82 6.44 -3.36
C ASP A 100 5.74 6.57 -2.29
N ILE A 101 5.18 5.43 -1.87
CA ILE A 101 4.10 5.36 -0.89
C ILE A 101 4.41 4.23 0.10
N VAL A 102 4.23 4.48 1.38
CA VAL A 102 4.33 3.47 2.44
C VAL A 102 2.99 3.36 3.14
N GLU A 103 2.32 2.23 3.00
CA GLU A 103 0.95 2.02 3.47
C GLU A 103 0.85 1.41 4.88
N SER A 104 1.98 0.99 5.44
CA SER A 104 2.03 0.17 6.66
C SER A 104 2.64 0.88 7.86
N VAL A 105 2.54 2.21 7.91
CA VAL A 105 3.05 2.98 9.05
C VAL A 105 2.09 2.80 10.24
N ASP A 106 2.58 2.20 11.31
CA ASP A 106 1.79 1.90 12.50
C ASP A 106 2.44 2.36 13.83
N ARG A 107 3.62 3.00 13.77
CA ARG A 107 4.38 3.43 14.95
C ARG A 107 5.10 4.74 14.70
N VAL A 108 5.16 5.57 15.72
CA VAL A 108 5.87 6.86 15.67
C VAL A 108 7.35 6.69 15.33
N ILE A 109 8.03 5.71 15.91
CA ILE A 109 9.46 5.49 15.67
C ILE A 109 9.75 5.19 14.20
N VAL A 110 8.90 4.43 13.53
CA VAL A 110 9.04 4.12 12.10
C VAL A 110 8.84 5.38 11.27
N ALA A 111 7.80 6.17 11.56
CA ALA A 111 7.54 7.43 10.86
C ALA A 111 8.74 8.39 10.97
N LYS A 112 9.30 8.56 12.15
CA LYS A 112 10.48 9.41 12.37
C LYS A 112 11.69 8.94 11.58
N ARG A 113 11.96 7.63 11.56
CA ARG A 113 13.08 7.06 10.80
C ARG A 113 12.89 7.25 9.29
N LEU A 114 11.69 7.06 8.76
CA LEU A 114 11.40 7.30 7.35
C LEU A 114 11.62 8.77 6.97
N ASP A 115 11.18 9.69 7.82
CA ASP A 115 11.40 11.13 7.62
C ASP A 115 12.89 11.49 7.61
N GLU A 116 13.65 11.04 8.61
CA GLU A 116 15.08 11.30 8.71
C GLU A 116 15.88 10.73 7.53
N GLN A 117 15.48 9.56 7.04
CA GLN A 117 16.23 8.81 6.03
C GLN A 117 15.76 9.07 4.59
N ARG A 118 14.63 9.78 4.41
CA ARG A 118 14.17 10.15 3.07
C ARG A 118 15.16 11.13 2.44
N PRO A 119 15.74 10.80 1.25
CA PRO A 119 16.66 11.71 0.57
C PRO A 119 16.03 13.08 0.24
N ASP A 120 16.77 14.15 0.42
CA ASP A 120 16.30 15.53 0.20
C ASP A 120 15.90 15.82 -1.24
N ASN A 121 16.50 15.11 -2.19
CA ASN A 121 16.23 15.26 -3.63
C ASN A 121 14.97 14.53 -4.10
N LEU A 122 14.33 13.73 -3.23
CA LEU A 122 13.09 13.04 -3.54
C LEU A 122 11.88 13.84 -3.06
N LYS A 123 10.74 13.61 -3.71
CA LYS A 123 9.45 14.14 -3.24
C LYS A 123 9.17 13.64 -1.82
N PRO A 124 8.35 14.34 -1.04
CA PRO A 124 7.90 13.81 0.24
C PRO A 124 7.33 12.39 0.07
N LEU A 125 7.66 11.51 1.01
CA LEU A 125 7.16 10.15 1.03
C LEU A 125 5.69 10.17 1.43
N GLU A 126 4.81 9.69 0.58
CA GLU A 126 3.41 9.54 0.93
C GLU A 126 3.24 8.35 1.88
N VAL A 127 2.49 8.52 2.94
CA VAL A 127 2.27 7.48 3.94
C VAL A 127 0.80 7.30 4.26
N LEU A 128 0.41 6.05 4.51
CA LEU A 128 -0.86 5.68 5.11
C LEU A 128 -0.59 5.11 6.49
N ILE A 129 -1.49 5.36 7.43
CA ILE A 129 -1.46 4.71 8.73
C ILE A 129 -2.18 3.37 8.60
N GLN A 130 -1.48 2.28 8.89
CA GLN A 130 -2.11 0.98 9.01
C GLN A 130 -2.83 0.87 10.35
N VAL A 131 -4.13 0.62 10.28
CA VAL A 131 -5.02 0.48 11.43
C VAL A 131 -5.34 -1.00 11.64
N ASN A 132 -5.26 -1.47 12.87
CA ASN A 132 -5.73 -2.80 13.22
C ASN A 132 -7.26 -2.79 13.34
N ILE A 133 -7.95 -3.12 12.26
CA ILE A 133 -9.41 -3.14 12.18
C ILE A 133 -10.04 -4.49 12.60
N SER A 134 -9.23 -5.53 12.68
CA SER A 134 -9.71 -6.88 13.05
C SER A 134 -9.66 -7.16 14.54
N ASP A 135 -9.09 -6.25 15.32
CA ASP A 135 -8.92 -6.35 16.78
C ASP A 135 -8.19 -7.64 17.23
N GLU A 136 -7.34 -8.17 16.36
CA GLU A 136 -6.48 -9.29 16.68
C GLU A 136 -5.15 -8.77 17.21
N SER A 137 -4.82 -9.05 18.47
CA SER A 137 -3.62 -8.55 19.15
C SER A 137 -2.30 -8.93 18.50
N GLN A 138 -2.30 -9.91 17.61
CA GLN A 138 -1.10 -10.42 16.92
C GLN A 138 -0.88 -9.81 15.54
N LYS A 139 -1.83 -9.04 15.00
CA LYS A 139 -1.70 -8.40 13.69
C LYS A 139 -1.01 -7.05 13.80
N SER A 140 -0.26 -6.70 12.76
CA SER A 140 0.30 -5.36 12.56
C SER A 140 -0.82 -4.32 12.48
N GLY A 141 -0.50 -3.10 12.77
CA GLY A 141 -1.43 -1.99 12.70
C GLY A 141 -1.52 -1.24 14.01
N CYS A 142 -1.79 0.04 13.90
CA CYS A 142 -2.00 0.94 15.02
C CYS A 142 -3.34 0.65 15.68
N ALA A 143 -3.36 0.60 17.01
CA ALA A 143 -4.63 0.55 17.73
C ALA A 143 -5.41 1.85 17.52
N ILE A 144 -6.74 1.76 17.45
CA ILE A 144 -7.61 2.92 17.21
C ILE A 144 -7.35 4.04 18.25
N ALA A 145 -7.09 3.68 19.50
CA ALA A 145 -6.79 4.63 20.56
C ALA A 145 -5.52 5.45 20.34
N ASP A 146 -4.57 4.96 19.56
CA ASP A 146 -3.27 5.59 19.31
C ASP A 146 -3.20 6.37 17.98
N ILE A 147 -4.26 6.35 17.19
CA ILE A 147 -4.29 6.97 15.85
C ILE A 147 -4.07 8.47 15.92
N ASP A 148 -4.74 9.18 16.81
CA ASP A 148 -4.67 10.66 16.88
C ASP A 148 -3.25 11.13 17.18
N GLU A 149 -2.54 10.45 18.07
CA GLU A 149 -1.13 10.73 18.36
C GLU A 149 -0.25 10.50 17.14
N LEU A 150 -0.44 9.38 16.45
CA LEU A 150 0.35 9.04 15.26
C LEU A 150 0.09 10.04 14.13
N ILE A 151 -1.14 10.46 13.90
CA ILE A 151 -1.49 11.51 12.93
C ILE A 151 -0.73 12.80 13.25
N LYS A 152 -0.79 13.24 14.50
CA LYS A 152 -0.13 14.47 14.95
C LYS A 152 1.38 14.41 14.73
N GLU A 153 2.00 13.30 15.06
CA GLU A 153 3.44 13.10 14.87
C GLU A 153 3.81 13.11 13.38
N ILE A 154 3.09 12.40 12.53
CA ILE A 154 3.36 12.37 11.09
C ILE A 154 3.20 13.76 10.47
N GLN A 155 2.17 14.50 10.85
CA GLN A 155 1.93 15.85 10.32
C GLN A 155 3.03 16.84 10.69
N SER A 156 3.80 16.58 11.74
CA SER A 156 4.96 17.39 12.12
C SER A 156 6.23 17.06 11.31
N LEU A 157 6.25 15.95 10.57
CA LEU A 157 7.41 15.48 9.83
C LEU A 157 7.38 16.00 8.39
N LYS A 158 8.41 16.79 8.02
CA LYS A 158 8.40 17.58 6.77
C LYS A 158 8.56 16.76 5.50
N LYS A 159 9.20 15.60 5.59
CA LYS A 159 9.45 14.73 4.43
C LYS A 159 8.39 13.64 4.25
N LEU A 160 7.39 13.60 5.12
CA LEU A 160 6.25 12.71 5.01
C LEU A 160 4.98 13.49 4.66
N LYS A 161 4.11 12.85 3.90
CA LYS A 161 2.79 13.37 3.57
C LYS A 161 1.73 12.32 3.91
N LEU A 162 0.94 12.57 4.94
CA LEU A 162 -0.14 11.67 5.32
C LEU A 162 -1.28 11.74 4.31
N ARG A 163 -1.68 10.59 3.75
CA ARG A 163 -2.70 10.48 2.71
C ARG A 163 -3.97 9.78 3.16
N GLY A 164 -3.93 9.04 4.25
CA GLY A 164 -5.08 8.30 4.73
C GLY A 164 -4.70 7.07 5.54
N PHE A 165 -5.57 6.07 5.50
CA PHE A 165 -5.45 4.85 6.28
C PHE A 165 -5.38 3.61 5.39
N MET A 166 -4.79 2.56 5.94
CA MET A 166 -4.79 1.22 5.35
C MET A 166 -5.31 0.23 6.39
N GLY A 167 -6.08 -0.73 5.95
CA GLY A 167 -6.54 -1.83 6.80
C GLY A 167 -6.55 -3.14 6.04
N ILE A 168 -6.23 -4.21 6.76
CA ILE A 168 -6.32 -5.57 6.26
C ILE A 168 -7.46 -6.24 7.02
N GLY A 169 -8.49 -6.66 6.29
CA GLY A 169 -9.63 -7.36 6.86
C GLY A 169 -9.26 -8.73 7.39
N LYS A 170 -10.09 -9.24 8.30
CA LYS A 170 -9.96 -10.59 8.82
C LYS A 170 -10.12 -11.62 7.71
N ASP A 171 -9.35 -12.69 7.77
CA ASP A 171 -9.50 -13.84 6.87
C ASP A 171 -10.76 -14.61 7.25
N THR A 172 -11.87 -14.28 6.61
CA THR A 172 -13.19 -14.87 6.86
C THR A 172 -14.03 -14.86 5.59
N ASP A 173 -14.89 -15.85 5.45
CA ASP A 173 -15.89 -15.89 4.36
C ASP A 173 -17.17 -15.09 4.71
N SER A 174 -17.27 -14.59 5.94
CA SER A 174 -18.42 -13.78 6.38
C SER A 174 -18.39 -12.39 5.78
N ARG A 175 -19.24 -12.15 4.79
CA ARG A 175 -19.41 -10.85 4.16
C ARG A 175 -19.80 -9.77 5.18
N GLU A 176 -20.60 -10.11 6.16
CA GLU A 176 -21.04 -9.19 7.22
C GLU A 176 -19.87 -8.72 8.10
N GLU A 177 -18.98 -9.64 8.50
CA GLU A 177 -17.78 -9.30 9.25
C GLU A 177 -16.85 -8.39 8.46
N ILE A 178 -16.63 -8.69 7.17
CA ILE A 178 -15.81 -7.89 6.27
C ILE A 178 -16.38 -6.48 6.14
N GLN A 179 -17.69 -6.36 5.89
CA GLN A 179 -18.35 -5.06 5.77
C GLN A 179 -18.24 -4.22 7.05
N LYS A 180 -18.38 -4.85 8.22
CA LYS A 180 -18.27 -4.19 9.51
C LYS A 180 -16.86 -3.62 9.74
N GLU A 181 -15.82 -4.39 9.44
CA GLU A 181 -14.44 -3.96 9.60
C GLU A 181 -14.11 -2.79 8.67
N PHE A 182 -14.47 -2.86 7.40
CA PHE A 182 -14.23 -1.77 6.46
C PHE A 182 -15.09 -0.53 6.72
N ALA A 183 -16.32 -0.70 7.23
CA ALA A 183 -17.14 0.43 7.69
C ALA A 183 -16.47 1.17 8.85
N GLN A 184 -15.83 0.46 9.77
CA GLN A 184 -15.06 1.05 10.85
C GLN A 184 -13.88 1.90 10.33
N LEU A 185 -13.16 1.39 9.35
CA LEU A 185 -12.06 2.11 8.71
C LEU A 185 -12.56 3.38 7.99
N LYS A 186 -13.68 3.28 7.28
CA LYS A 186 -14.32 4.42 6.61
C LYS A 186 -14.74 5.50 7.61
N ASN A 187 -15.32 5.11 8.74
CA ASN A 187 -15.73 6.04 9.79
C ASN A 187 -14.53 6.79 10.39
N LEU A 188 -13.36 6.14 10.52
CA LEU A 188 -12.13 6.80 10.93
C LEU A 188 -11.65 7.82 9.90
N PHE A 189 -11.74 7.48 8.64
CA PHE A 189 -11.31 8.35 7.53
C PHE A 189 -12.19 9.61 7.46
N ASP A 190 -13.47 9.51 7.74
CA ASP A 190 -14.44 10.61 7.64
C ASP A 190 -14.37 11.61 8.82
N LYS A 191 -13.63 11.29 9.87
CA LYS A 191 -13.38 12.20 11.01
C LYS A 191 -12.24 13.16 10.73
#